data_a156eb430ad23acc4ef1bb0f263b2780
#
_entry.id   a156eb430ad23acc4ef1bb0f263b2780
#
_cell.length_a   1.000
_cell.length_b   1.000
_cell.length_c   1.000
_cell.angle_alpha   90.00
_cell.angle_beta   90.00
_cell.angle_gamma   90.00
#
_symmetry.space_group_name_H-M   'P 1'
#
loop_
_entity.id
_entity.type
_entity.pdbx_description
1 polymer ?
#
loop_
_entity_poly.entity_id
_entity_poly.type
_entity_poly.pdbx_seq_one_letter_code
_entity_poly.pdbx_strand_id
1 'polypeptide(L)'
;MVLVITFTLARTLLFLGSSVYTFILWFSLIVRKNLVESFPDKDLKEIKAIERKFYHFFCDYVVEVIKMFSISQKEMKRRMVFTNLDEVRAELEKNDKKFCFLYLGHYCNWEYIASLTAWIPGMHGGQIYHRIYNQAFDELFLRLRGQFGGESILMKDTLRRILTLRKQDKRVMIGFISDQLPKWENMNHWTRFLNHDTSFFIGCERIAKQVDAALYYVDVERVKRGYYRATFRLMTLHPKEYPD
;
A
#
# COMPACT_ATOMS: atom_id res chain seq x y z
N MET A 1 -20.13 -35.71 31.37
CA MET A 1 -19.02 -34.79 31.11
C MET A 1 -18.69 -34.68 29.61
N VAL A 2 -18.51 -35.76 28.87
CA VAL A 2 -18.21 -35.76 27.42
C VAL A 2 -19.31 -35.06 26.60
N LEU A 3 -20.60 -35.31 26.87
CA LEU A 3 -21.74 -34.73 26.13
C LEU A 3 -21.81 -33.19 26.28
N VAL A 4 -21.45 -32.64 27.42
CA VAL A 4 -21.47 -31.18 27.67
C VAL A 4 -20.36 -30.50 26.93
N ILE A 5 -19.17 -31.11 26.84
CA ILE A 5 -18.02 -30.59 26.10
C ILE A 5 -18.30 -30.57 24.59
N THR A 6 -18.91 -31.63 24.05
CA THR A 6 -19.27 -31.69 22.63
C THR A 6 -20.36 -30.67 22.26
N PHE A 7 -21.35 -30.44 23.13
CA PHE A 7 -22.39 -29.43 22.92
C PHE A 7 -21.82 -27.99 22.94
N THR A 8 -20.91 -27.72 23.88
CA THR A 8 -20.26 -26.41 24.00
C THR A 8 -19.36 -26.17 22.77
N LEU A 9 -18.59 -27.17 22.34
CA LEU A 9 -17.72 -27.06 21.16
C LEU A 9 -18.54 -26.83 19.87
N ALA A 10 -19.63 -27.58 19.68
CA ALA A 10 -20.54 -27.43 18.55
C ALA A 10 -21.18 -26.03 18.53
N ARG A 11 -21.62 -25.52 19.69
CA ARG A 11 -22.24 -24.20 19.83
C ARG A 11 -21.21 -23.09 19.54
N THR A 12 -19.97 -23.23 19.98
CA THR A 12 -18.87 -22.28 19.70
C THR A 12 -18.53 -22.28 18.22
N LEU A 13 -18.44 -23.43 17.57
CA LEU A 13 -18.19 -23.55 16.12
C LEU A 13 -19.34 -22.95 15.29
N LEU A 14 -20.60 -23.17 15.69
CA LEU A 14 -21.77 -22.57 15.03
C LEU A 14 -21.79 -21.06 15.21
N PHE A 15 -21.45 -20.54 16.40
CA PHE A 15 -21.36 -19.11 16.65
C PHE A 15 -20.23 -18.46 15.85
N LEU A 16 -19.05 -19.06 15.82
CA LEU A 16 -17.93 -18.59 14.98
C LEU A 16 -18.27 -18.65 13.48
N GLY A 17 -18.91 -19.75 13.04
CA GLY A 17 -19.37 -19.90 11.67
C GLY A 17 -20.40 -18.85 11.27
N SER A 18 -21.39 -18.56 12.12
CA SER A 18 -22.39 -17.52 11.86
C SER A 18 -21.79 -16.11 11.86
N SER A 19 -20.84 -15.84 12.75
CA SER A 19 -20.15 -14.53 12.80
C SER A 19 -19.29 -14.31 11.56
N VAL A 20 -18.54 -15.33 11.11
CA VAL A 20 -17.75 -15.28 9.86
C VAL A 20 -18.68 -15.13 8.65
N TYR A 21 -19.79 -15.87 8.60
CA TYR A 21 -20.75 -15.75 7.52
C TYR A 21 -21.39 -14.36 7.43
N THR A 22 -21.81 -13.80 8.58
CA THR A 22 -22.36 -12.45 8.67
C THR A 22 -21.34 -11.40 8.24
N PHE A 23 -20.09 -11.55 8.65
CA PHE A 23 -19.00 -10.67 8.23
C PHE A 23 -18.77 -10.72 6.71
N ILE A 24 -18.74 -11.92 6.13
CA ILE A 24 -18.58 -12.10 4.67
C ILE A 24 -19.76 -11.47 3.92
N LEU A 25 -20.99 -11.68 4.38
CA LEU A 25 -22.18 -11.07 3.77
C LEU A 25 -22.12 -9.54 3.84
N TRP A 26 -21.84 -8.99 5.02
CA TRP A 26 -21.74 -7.55 5.23
C TRP A 26 -20.64 -6.93 4.34
N PHE A 27 -19.46 -7.56 4.27
CA PHE A 27 -18.37 -7.13 3.43
C PHE A 27 -18.75 -7.19 1.93
N SER A 28 -19.48 -8.23 1.50
CA SER A 28 -19.93 -8.34 0.11
C SER A 28 -20.94 -7.26 -0.28
N LEU A 29 -21.80 -6.84 0.65
CA LEU A 29 -22.76 -5.75 0.40
C LEU A 29 -22.03 -4.42 0.22
N ILE A 30 -21.01 -4.14 1.02
CA ILE A 30 -20.17 -2.92 0.89
C ILE A 30 -19.44 -2.91 -0.45
N VAL A 31 -18.78 -4.01 -0.82
CA VAL A 31 -18.04 -4.11 -2.08
C VAL A 31 -18.98 -3.91 -3.26
N ARG A 32 -20.14 -4.55 -3.27
CA ARG A 32 -21.12 -4.40 -4.35
C ARG A 32 -21.67 -2.99 -4.43
N LYS A 33 -22.02 -2.38 -3.30
CA LYS A 33 -22.46 -0.98 -3.25
C LYS A 33 -21.43 -0.07 -3.90
N ASN A 34 -20.16 -0.16 -3.45
CA ASN A 34 -19.09 0.66 -4.00
C ASN A 34 -18.88 0.44 -5.50
N LEU A 35 -18.98 -0.80 -5.99
CA LEU A 35 -18.87 -1.11 -7.41
C LEU A 35 -20.01 -0.48 -8.23
N VAL A 36 -21.24 -0.58 -7.75
CA VAL A 36 -22.42 0.02 -8.45
C VAL A 36 -22.28 1.54 -8.50
N GLU A 37 -21.89 2.17 -7.40
CA GLU A 37 -21.71 3.63 -7.32
C GLU A 37 -20.52 4.11 -8.17
N SER A 38 -19.43 3.34 -8.23
CA SER A 38 -18.24 3.69 -9.01
C SER A 38 -18.41 3.47 -10.52
N PHE A 39 -19.26 2.51 -10.91
CA PHE A 39 -19.49 2.12 -12.30
C PHE A 39 -20.99 2.09 -12.64
N PRO A 40 -21.68 3.24 -12.61
CA PRO A 40 -23.14 3.31 -12.79
C PRO A 40 -23.61 2.84 -14.18
N ASP A 41 -22.73 2.88 -15.19
CA ASP A 41 -23.03 2.46 -16.56
C ASP A 41 -22.97 0.94 -16.78
N LYS A 42 -22.53 0.18 -15.77
CA LYS A 42 -22.40 -1.28 -15.85
C LYS A 42 -23.64 -1.99 -15.36
N ASP A 43 -24.03 -3.02 -16.08
CA ASP A 43 -25.11 -3.88 -15.64
C ASP A 43 -24.72 -4.76 -14.44
N LEU A 44 -25.74 -5.34 -13.77
CA LEU A 44 -25.51 -6.17 -12.58
C LEU A 44 -24.69 -7.44 -12.87
N LYS A 45 -24.69 -7.94 -14.10
CA LYS A 45 -23.89 -9.12 -14.50
C LYS A 45 -22.42 -8.75 -14.57
N GLU A 46 -22.10 -7.60 -15.14
CA GLU A 46 -20.74 -7.06 -15.16
C GLU A 46 -20.23 -6.75 -13.76
N ILE A 47 -21.03 -6.07 -12.92
CA ILE A 47 -20.72 -5.78 -11.53
C ILE A 47 -20.39 -7.07 -10.75
N LYS A 48 -21.23 -8.11 -10.87
CA LYS A 48 -20.95 -9.41 -10.23
C LYS A 48 -19.68 -10.08 -10.76
N ALA A 49 -19.35 -9.90 -12.04
CA ALA A 49 -18.11 -10.43 -12.62
C ALA A 49 -16.87 -9.71 -12.05
N ILE A 50 -16.93 -8.38 -11.89
CA ILE A 50 -15.87 -7.57 -11.26
C ILE A 50 -15.71 -7.97 -9.78
N GLU A 51 -16.82 -8.06 -9.03
CA GLU A 51 -16.84 -8.48 -7.62
C GLU A 51 -16.18 -9.86 -7.44
N ARG A 52 -16.50 -10.82 -8.29
CA ARG A 52 -15.88 -12.15 -8.25
C ARG A 52 -14.37 -12.08 -8.48
N LYS A 53 -13.90 -11.30 -9.46
CA LYS A 53 -12.48 -11.09 -9.72
C LYS A 53 -11.79 -10.44 -8.51
N PHE A 54 -12.44 -9.46 -7.89
CA PHE A 54 -11.94 -8.82 -6.67
C PHE A 54 -11.73 -9.82 -5.53
N TYR A 55 -12.71 -10.70 -5.24
CA TYR A 55 -12.56 -11.68 -4.17
C TYR A 55 -11.50 -12.73 -4.47
N HIS A 56 -11.39 -13.18 -5.71
CA HIS A 56 -10.28 -14.07 -6.08
C HIS A 56 -8.93 -13.41 -5.85
N PHE A 57 -8.79 -12.16 -6.25
CA PHE A 57 -7.56 -11.40 -6.02
C PHE A 57 -7.31 -11.19 -4.51
N PHE A 58 -8.33 -10.81 -3.76
CA PHE A 58 -8.21 -10.56 -2.32
C PHE A 58 -7.79 -11.81 -1.54
N CYS A 59 -8.35 -12.99 -1.86
CA CYS A 59 -7.90 -14.24 -1.27
C CYS A 59 -6.43 -14.54 -1.60
N ASP A 60 -6.01 -14.33 -2.86
CA ASP A 60 -4.61 -14.47 -3.25
C ASP A 60 -3.71 -13.53 -2.46
N TYR A 61 -4.10 -12.26 -2.32
CA TYR A 61 -3.38 -11.25 -1.55
C TYR A 61 -3.16 -11.68 -0.09
N VAL A 62 -4.22 -12.15 0.58
CA VAL A 62 -4.11 -12.65 1.97
C VAL A 62 -3.09 -13.78 2.08
N VAL A 63 -3.17 -14.78 1.18
CA VAL A 63 -2.21 -15.90 1.15
C VAL A 63 -0.79 -15.42 0.89
N GLU A 64 -0.61 -14.45 -0.01
CA GLU A 64 0.68 -13.86 -0.35
C GLU A 64 1.28 -13.09 0.83
N VAL A 65 0.46 -12.32 1.58
CA VAL A 65 0.89 -11.63 2.81
C VAL A 65 1.31 -12.64 3.88
N ILE A 66 0.55 -13.72 4.08
CA ILE A 66 0.95 -14.81 4.98
C ILE A 66 2.29 -15.41 4.52
N LYS A 67 2.47 -15.63 3.23
CA LYS A 67 3.72 -16.15 2.66
C LYS A 67 4.91 -15.23 2.92
N MET A 68 4.71 -13.92 3.01
CA MET A 68 5.80 -12.97 3.32
C MET A 68 6.52 -13.29 4.64
N PHE A 69 5.85 -13.87 5.64
CA PHE A 69 6.50 -14.23 6.91
C PHE A 69 7.62 -15.27 6.78
N SER A 70 7.60 -16.07 5.71
CA SER A 70 8.57 -17.14 5.46
C SER A 70 9.32 -17.03 4.14
N ILE A 71 9.09 -15.94 3.38
CA ILE A 71 9.70 -15.78 2.08
C ILE A 71 11.16 -15.34 2.21
N SER A 72 12.05 -15.97 1.44
CA SER A 72 13.42 -15.51 1.34
C SER A 72 13.54 -14.27 0.45
N GLN A 73 14.58 -13.46 0.67
CA GLN A 73 14.88 -12.31 -0.20
C GLN A 73 15.06 -12.74 -1.67
N LYS A 74 15.68 -13.88 -1.92
CA LYS A 74 15.87 -14.44 -3.27
C LYS A 74 14.52 -14.74 -3.94
N GLU A 75 13.59 -15.35 -3.21
CA GLU A 75 12.25 -15.65 -3.74
C GLU A 75 11.42 -14.36 -3.91
N MET A 76 11.53 -13.41 -2.98
CA MET A 76 10.86 -12.12 -3.12
C MET A 76 11.34 -11.37 -4.36
N LYS A 77 12.63 -11.37 -4.66
CA LYS A 77 13.18 -10.76 -5.89
C LYS A 77 12.67 -11.40 -7.17
N ARG A 78 12.24 -12.64 -7.14
CA ARG A 78 11.59 -13.32 -8.28
C ARG A 78 10.11 -12.96 -8.42
N ARG A 79 9.43 -12.68 -7.28
CA ARG A 79 7.99 -12.39 -7.22
C ARG A 79 7.66 -10.92 -7.42
N MET A 80 8.55 -10.03 -7.01
CA MET A 80 8.43 -8.59 -7.18
C MET A 80 9.64 -8.07 -7.92
N VAL A 81 9.43 -7.63 -9.16
CA VAL A 81 10.48 -7.13 -10.05
C VAL A 81 10.28 -5.63 -10.26
N PHE A 82 11.33 -4.85 -10.02
CA PHE A 82 11.35 -3.42 -10.30
C PHE A 82 12.10 -3.20 -11.62
N THR A 83 11.40 -2.80 -12.68
CA THR A 83 11.88 -2.92 -14.06
C THR A 83 12.91 -1.89 -14.48
N ASN A 84 12.74 -0.63 -14.07
CA ASN A 84 13.56 0.51 -14.50
C ASN A 84 14.25 1.22 -13.34
N LEU A 85 14.58 0.48 -12.28
CA LEU A 85 15.16 1.06 -11.06
C LEU A 85 16.55 1.68 -11.31
N ASP A 86 17.35 1.10 -12.16
CA ASP A 86 18.68 1.63 -12.51
C ASP A 86 18.56 2.94 -13.28
N GLU A 87 17.57 3.07 -14.18
CA GLU A 87 17.26 4.32 -14.89
C GLU A 87 16.84 5.43 -13.89
N VAL A 88 15.96 5.09 -12.93
CA VAL A 88 15.56 6.01 -11.86
C VAL A 88 16.77 6.48 -11.07
N ARG A 89 17.65 5.57 -10.68
CA ARG A 89 18.87 5.92 -9.93
C ARG A 89 19.78 6.85 -10.71
N ALA A 90 20.00 6.55 -11.98
CA ALA A 90 20.80 7.40 -12.87
C ALA A 90 20.19 8.80 -13.05
N GLU A 91 18.85 8.87 -13.17
CA GLU A 91 18.12 10.13 -13.27
C GLU A 91 18.24 10.97 -11.98
N LEU A 92 18.11 10.34 -10.80
CA LEU A 92 18.29 10.99 -9.50
C LEU A 92 19.73 11.50 -9.32
N GLU A 93 20.74 10.72 -9.75
CA GLU A 93 22.15 11.11 -9.69
C GLU A 93 22.47 12.27 -10.63
N LYS A 94 22.02 12.21 -11.88
CA LYS A 94 22.21 13.26 -12.89
C LYS A 94 21.64 14.61 -12.44
N ASN A 95 20.52 14.61 -11.69
CA ASN A 95 19.83 15.81 -11.25
C ASN A 95 20.12 16.15 -9.77
N ASP A 96 21.14 15.54 -9.15
CA ASP A 96 21.52 15.69 -7.73
C ASP A 96 20.34 15.58 -6.75
N LYS A 97 19.40 14.66 -7.04
CA LYS A 97 18.23 14.41 -6.18
C LYS A 97 18.57 13.42 -5.08
N LYS A 98 18.55 13.88 -3.82
CA LYS A 98 18.79 13.04 -2.65
C LYS A 98 17.53 12.36 -2.15
N PHE A 99 16.35 12.91 -2.45
CA PHE A 99 15.05 12.41 -2.05
C PHE A 99 14.23 11.99 -3.25
N CYS A 100 13.69 10.78 -3.19
CA CYS A 100 12.74 10.23 -4.14
C CYS A 100 11.50 9.76 -3.38
N PHE A 101 10.33 10.32 -3.68
CA PHE A 101 9.07 9.90 -3.11
C PHE A 101 8.25 9.15 -4.13
N LEU A 102 7.71 8.02 -3.70
CA LEU A 102 7.00 7.08 -4.55
C LEU A 102 5.52 7.11 -4.20
N TYR A 103 4.70 7.63 -5.12
CA TYR A 103 3.26 7.51 -5.01
C TYR A 103 2.80 6.13 -5.44
N LEU A 104 1.99 5.52 -4.62
CA LEU A 104 1.36 4.22 -4.89
C LEU A 104 -0.03 4.14 -4.25
N GLY A 105 -0.80 3.13 -4.65
CA GLY A 105 -2.13 2.86 -4.12
C GLY A 105 -2.25 1.45 -3.53
N HIS A 106 -3.37 1.18 -2.85
CA HIS A 106 -3.71 -0.14 -2.31
C HIS A 106 -4.25 -1.06 -3.42
N TYR A 107 -3.47 -1.28 -4.47
CA TYR A 107 -3.82 -2.19 -5.56
C TYR A 107 -2.67 -3.17 -5.84
N CYS A 108 -2.93 -4.26 -6.50
CA CYS A 108 -2.00 -5.38 -6.60
C CYS A 108 -1.49 -5.81 -5.21
N ASN A 109 -0.26 -6.30 -5.09
CA ASN A 109 0.32 -6.61 -3.79
C ASN A 109 1.25 -5.47 -3.32
N TRP A 110 0.66 -4.44 -2.70
CA TRP A 110 1.41 -3.29 -2.17
C TRP A 110 2.37 -3.66 -1.03
N GLU A 111 2.12 -4.74 -0.29
CA GLU A 111 3.05 -5.20 0.75
C GLU A 111 4.37 -5.69 0.15
N TYR A 112 4.35 -6.26 -1.07
CA TYR A 112 5.57 -6.67 -1.76
C TYR A 112 6.46 -5.48 -2.15
N ILE A 113 5.90 -4.27 -2.27
CA ILE A 113 6.68 -3.04 -2.55
C ILE A 113 7.68 -2.74 -1.43
N ALA A 114 7.40 -3.12 -0.17
CA ALA A 114 8.35 -2.98 0.93
C ALA A 114 9.70 -3.69 0.65
N SER A 115 9.72 -4.68 -0.26
CA SER A 115 10.94 -5.34 -0.68
C SER A 115 11.89 -4.46 -1.51
N LEU A 116 11.43 -3.30 -2.00
CA LEU A 116 12.25 -2.36 -2.77
C LEU A 116 13.58 -2.04 -2.11
N THR A 117 13.60 -1.94 -0.79
CA THR A 117 14.83 -1.65 -0.02
C THR A 117 15.95 -2.65 -0.31
N ALA A 118 15.62 -3.91 -0.57
CA ALA A 118 16.61 -4.92 -0.95
C ALA A 118 17.19 -4.75 -2.38
N TRP A 119 16.62 -3.83 -3.17
CA TRP A 119 17.05 -3.52 -4.53
C TRP A 119 17.83 -2.21 -4.66
N ILE A 120 17.85 -1.39 -3.58
CA ILE A 120 18.45 -0.06 -3.56
C ILE A 120 19.62 0.03 -2.56
N PRO A 121 20.69 -0.78 -2.74
CA PRO A 121 21.84 -0.72 -1.84
C PRO A 121 22.43 0.70 -1.80
N GLY A 122 22.77 1.18 -0.60
CA GLY A 122 23.31 2.53 -0.41
C GLY A 122 22.28 3.64 -0.30
N MET A 123 20.98 3.36 -0.51
CA MET A 123 19.89 4.29 -0.25
C MET A 123 19.10 3.89 1.00
N HIS A 124 18.58 4.89 1.72
CA HIS A 124 17.65 4.67 2.81
C HIS A 124 16.25 4.46 2.24
N GLY A 125 15.72 3.25 2.33
CA GLY A 125 14.37 2.90 1.90
C GLY A 125 13.38 2.91 3.05
N GLY A 126 12.16 3.32 2.78
CA GLY A 126 11.11 3.32 3.79
C GLY A 126 9.71 3.47 3.21
N GLN A 127 8.71 3.34 4.07
CA GLN A 127 7.30 3.57 3.76
C GLN A 127 6.61 4.32 4.89
N ILE A 128 5.67 5.18 4.51
CA ILE A 128 4.80 5.85 5.48
C ILE A 128 3.68 4.90 5.86
N TYR A 129 3.40 4.79 7.17
CA TYR A 129 2.33 3.94 7.66
C TYR A 129 1.49 4.62 8.74
N HIS A 130 0.24 4.20 8.86
CA HIS A 130 -0.64 4.53 9.95
C HIS A 130 -0.63 3.39 10.97
N ARG A 131 -0.51 3.70 12.26
CA ARG A 131 -0.49 2.71 13.34
C ARG A 131 -1.77 1.89 13.35
N ILE A 132 -1.65 0.57 13.42
CA ILE A 132 -2.77 -0.33 13.56
C ILE A 132 -3.23 -0.33 15.02
N TYR A 133 -4.55 -0.23 15.27
CA TYR A 133 -5.10 -0.15 16.61
C TYR A 133 -4.74 -1.38 17.48
N ASN A 134 -4.79 -2.58 16.89
CA ASN A 134 -4.38 -3.80 17.59
C ASN A 134 -2.85 -3.90 17.59
N GLN A 135 -2.26 -3.82 18.78
CA GLN A 135 -0.81 -3.80 18.97
C GLN A 135 -0.11 -5.04 18.39
N ALA A 136 -0.68 -6.23 18.55
CA ALA A 136 -0.08 -7.46 18.04
C ALA A 136 -0.02 -7.46 16.49
N PHE A 137 -1.07 -6.96 15.84
CA PHE A 137 -1.08 -6.78 14.40
C PHE A 137 -0.13 -5.66 13.94
N ASP A 138 -0.03 -4.57 14.71
CA ASP A 138 0.92 -3.48 14.40
C ASP A 138 2.36 -4.00 14.40
N GLU A 139 2.76 -4.67 15.46
CA GLU A 139 4.10 -5.29 15.58
C GLU A 139 4.36 -6.33 14.48
N LEU A 140 3.35 -7.15 14.15
CA LEU A 140 3.42 -8.15 13.10
C LEU A 140 3.69 -7.51 11.74
N PHE A 141 2.94 -6.47 11.36
CA PHE A 141 3.13 -5.78 10.09
C PHE A 141 4.42 -4.95 10.04
N LEU A 142 4.84 -4.35 11.15
CA LEU A 142 6.14 -3.67 11.23
C LEU A 142 7.29 -4.64 10.97
N ARG A 143 7.24 -5.83 11.57
CA ARG A 143 8.22 -6.89 11.35
C ARG A 143 8.20 -7.38 9.91
N LEU A 144 7.01 -7.60 9.33
CA LEU A 144 6.82 -8.03 7.95
C LEU A 144 7.42 -7.05 6.95
N ARG A 145 7.15 -5.75 7.13
CA ARG A 145 7.63 -4.69 6.24
C ARG A 145 9.12 -4.39 6.43
N GLY A 146 9.63 -4.56 7.66
CA GLY A 146 11.04 -4.32 8.00
C GLY A 146 12.00 -5.43 7.58
N GLN A 147 11.52 -6.63 7.23
CA GLN A 147 12.37 -7.80 6.95
C GLN A 147 13.32 -7.61 5.75
N PHE A 148 13.03 -6.65 4.87
CA PHE A 148 13.87 -6.30 3.72
C PHE A 148 14.76 -5.08 3.96
N GLY A 149 14.83 -4.60 5.22
CA GLY A 149 15.66 -3.47 5.62
C GLY A 149 15.02 -2.09 5.49
N GLY A 150 13.73 -2.02 5.14
CA GLY A 150 12.99 -0.76 5.04
C GLY A 150 12.56 -0.22 6.40
N GLU A 151 12.54 1.11 6.54
CA GLU A 151 12.02 1.80 7.71
C GLU A 151 10.52 2.05 7.57
N SER A 152 9.72 1.67 8.58
CA SER A 152 8.32 2.07 8.68
C SER A 152 8.22 3.38 9.47
N ILE A 153 7.86 4.46 8.78
CA ILE A 153 7.80 5.83 9.34
C ILE A 153 6.34 6.13 9.68
N LEU A 154 6.06 6.47 10.94
CA LEU A 154 4.72 6.89 11.36
C LEU A 154 4.28 8.16 10.60
N MET A 155 3.06 8.17 10.10
CA MET A 155 2.52 9.31 9.33
C MET A 155 2.68 10.66 10.06
N LYS A 156 2.42 10.71 11.37
CA LYS A 156 2.58 11.92 12.18
C LYS A 156 4.03 12.38 12.34
N ASP A 157 5.00 11.52 12.15
CA ASP A 157 6.43 11.76 12.33
C ASP A 157 7.17 11.96 10.99
N THR A 158 6.46 11.83 9.86
CA THR A 158 7.02 11.82 8.51
C THR A 158 7.94 13.02 8.24
N LEU A 159 7.45 14.23 8.44
CA LEU A 159 8.24 15.43 8.17
C LEU A 159 9.49 15.48 9.05
N ARG A 160 9.35 15.23 10.35
CA ARG A 160 10.46 15.21 11.30
C ARG A 160 11.53 14.20 10.89
N ARG A 161 11.11 12.99 10.49
CA ARG A 161 12.04 11.93 10.08
C ARG A 161 12.76 12.29 8.78
N ILE A 162 12.05 12.81 7.79
CA ILE A 162 12.63 13.24 6.51
C ILE A 162 13.66 14.36 6.73
N LEU A 163 13.37 15.36 7.58
CA LEU A 163 14.33 16.41 7.91
C LEU A 163 15.56 15.86 8.65
N THR A 164 15.39 14.83 9.48
CA THR A 164 16.52 14.14 10.13
C THR A 164 17.40 13.43 9.10
N LEU A 165 16.81 12.71 8.15
CA LEU A 165 17.54 12.04 7.07
C LEU A 165 18.27 13.05 6.17
N ARG A 166 17.68 14.23 5.92
CA ARG A 166 18.30 15.33 5.21
C ARG A 166 19.55 15.84 5.93
N LYS A 167 19.47 16.05 7.26
CA LYS A 167 20.63 16.46 8.07
C LYS A 167 21.76 15.41 8.08
N GLN A 168 21.42 14.14 7.95
CA GLN A 168 22.35 13.02 7.86
C GLN A 168 22.93 12.82 6.43
N ASP A 169 22.58 13.68 5.50
CA ASP A 169 22.99 13.63 4.09
C ASP A 169 22.70 12.26 3.42
N LYS A 170 21.57 11.63 3.79
CA LYS A 170 21.16 10.34 3.24
C LYS A 170 20.48 10.50 1.88
N ARG A 171 20.78 9.57 0.95
CA ARG A 171 19.93 9.34 -0.22
C ARG A 171 18.74 8.49 0.20
N VAL A 172 17.54 8.92 -0.14
CA VAL A 172 16.30 8.40 0.43
C VAL A 172 15.29 8.06 -0.66
N MET A 173 14.63 6.90 -0.53
CA MET A 173 13.51 6.49 -1.37
C MET A 173 12.37 6.02 -0.46
N ILE A 174 11.25 6.76 -0.42
CA ILE A 174 10.14 6.53 0.51
C ILE A 174 8.83 6.36 -0.25
N GLY A 175 8.09 5.28 0.06
CA GLY A 175 6.75 5.01 -0.44
C GLY A 175 5.66 5.73 0.34
N PHE A 176 4.75 6.38 -0.40
CA PHE A 176 3.54 7.04 0.10
C PHE A 176 2.32 6.41 -0.56
N ILE A 177 1.56 5.62 0.21
CA ILE A 177 0.25 5.13 -0.23
C ILE A 177 -0.76 6.22 0.11
N SER A 178 -1.31 6.88 -0.91
CA SER A 178 -2.08 8.12 -0.74
C SER A 178 -3.51 8.05 -1.29
N ASP A 179 -4.02 6.85 -1.55
CA ASP A 179 -5.33 6.59 -2.18
C ASP A 179 -6.49 6.41 -1.17
N GLN A 180 -6.24 6.63 0.12
CA GLN A 180 -7.29 6.64 1.15
C GLN A 180 -7.70 8.07 1.48
N LEU A 181 -8.94 8.21 2.00
CA LEU A 181 -9.47 9.50 2.43
C LEU A 181 -8.69 10.02 3.66
N PRO A 182 -8.32 11.31 3.67
CA PRO A 182 -7.84 11.97 4.88
C PRO A 182 -8.93 12.00 5.96
N LYS A 183 -8.52 12.25 7.20
CA LYS A 183 -9.49 12.56 8.27
C LYS A 183 -10.22 13.85 7.94
N TRP A 184 -11.45 14.01 8.42
CA TRP A 184 -12.32 15.15 8.13
C TRP A 184 -11.61 16.50 8.27
N GLU A 185 -10.83 16.69 9.31
CA GLU A 185 -10.10 17.92 9.58
C GLU A 185 -9.02 18.26 8.52
N ASN A 186 -8.65 17.31 7.69
CA ASN A 186 -7.59 17.42 6.67
C ASN A 186 -8.13 17.31 5.23
N MET A 187 -9.46 17.35 5.05
CA MET A 187 -10.10 17.28 3.74
C MET A 187 -10.12 18.65 3.04
N ASN A 188 -8.97 19.10 2.55
CA ASN A 188 -8.81 20.45 1.98
C ASN A 188 -8.79 20.45 0.44
N HIS A 189 -8.51 19.33 -0.19
CA HIS A 189 -8.44 19.21 -1.65
C HIS A 189 -9.39 18.12 -2.14
N TRP A 190 -10.20 18.47 -3.13
CA TRP A 190 -11.25 17.62 -3.65
C TRP A 190 -11.15 17.48 -5.16
N THR A 191 -11.43 16.30 -5.66
CA THR A 191 -11.66 16.04 -7.09
C THR A 191 -12.70 14.97 -7.27
N ARG A 192 -13.17 14.82 -8.52
CA ARG A 192 -14.06 13.74 -8.87
C ARG A 192 -13.26 12.48 -9.22
N PHE A 193 -13.49 11.40 -8.46
CA PHE A 193 -12.86 10.11 -8.69
C PHE A 193 -13.90 8.99 -8.56
N LEU A 194 -14.00 8.12 -9.57
CA LEU A 194 -14.99 7.02 -9.65
C LEU A 194 -16.42 7.47 -9.30
N ASN A 195 -16.85 8.58 -9.88
CA ASN A 195 -18.16 9.23 -9.68
C ASN A 195 -18.45 9.79 -8.28
N HIS A 196 -17.46 9.86 -7.42
CA HIS A 196 -17.56 10.46 -6.09
C HIS A 196 -16.67 11.70 -5.97
N ASP A 197 -17.15 12.71 -5.24
CA ASP A 197 -16.29 13.79 -4.78
C ASP A 197 -15.36 13.24 -3.73
N THR A 198 -14.07 13.25 -4.04
CA THR A 198 -13.04 12.56 -3.26
C THR A 198 -11.96 13.55 -2.83
N SER A 199 -11.65 13.55 -1.53
CA SER A 199 -10.55 14.32 -0.97
C SER A 199 -9.26 13.51 -0.96
N PHE A 200 -8.11 14.18 -1.09
CA PHE A 200 -6.80 13.53 -1.10
C PHE A 200 -5.86 14.06 -0.04
N PHE A 201 -4.85 13.23 0.27
CA PHE A 201 -3.70 13.64 1.04
C PHE A 201 -2.73 14.48 0.20
N ILE A 202 -2.47 15.72 0.63
CA ILE A 202 -1.47 16.61 0.03
C ILE A 202 -0.14 16.62 0.79
N GLY A 203 -0.05 15.85 1.88
CA GLY A 203 1.13 15.85 2.75
C GLY A 203 2.42 15.42 2.04
N CYS A 204 2.34 14.46 1.13
CA CYS A 204 3.49 14.03 0.34
C CYS A 204 4.01 15.16 -0.54
N GLU A 205 3.14 15.87 -1.26
CA GLU A 205 3.50 16.98 -2.14
C GLU A 205 4.17 18.10 -1.35
N ARG A 206 3.56 18.55 -0.24
CA ARG A 206 4.12 19.61 0.62
C ARG A 206 5.52 19.27 1.13
N ILE A 207 5.73 18.02 1.56
CA ILE A 207 7.04 17.57 2.03
C ILE A 207 8.02 17.48 0.86
N ALA A 208 7.57 17.00 -0.31
CA ALA A 208 8.40 16.95 -1.52
C ALA A 208 8.91 18.32 -1.94
N LYS A 209 8.04 19.33 -1.96
CA LYS A 209 8.43 20.73 -2.23
C LYS A 209 9.47 21.24 -1.22
N GLN A 210 9.30 20.91 0.07
CA GLN A 210 10.19 21.37 1.13
C GLN A 210 11.61 20.79 1.05
N VAL A 211 11.76 19.53 0.61
CA VAL A 211 13.07 18.85 0.51
C VAL A 211 13.56 18.70 -0.93
N ASP A 212 12.81 19.22 -1.89
CA ASP A 212 13.08 19.14 -3.33
C ASP A 212 13.22 17.69 -3.82
N ALA A 213 12.25 16.85 -3.41
CA ALA A 213 12.24 15.44 -3.76
C ALA A 213 11.76 15.22 -5.21
N ALA A 214 12.38 14.27 -5.92
CA ALA A 214 11.80 13.74 -7.15
C ALA A 214 10.55 12.92 -6.82
N LEU A 215 9.51 13.03 -7.64
CA LEU A 215 8.24 12.30 -7.49
C LEU A 215 8.06 11.29 -8.60
N TYR A 216 7.82 10.06 -8.23
CA TYR A 216 7.51 8.96 -9.14
C TYR A 216 6.20 8.28 -8.73
N TYR A 217 5.42 7.87 -9.73
CA TYR A 217 4.31 6.95 -9.54
C TYR A 217 4.81 5.52 -9.74
N VAL A 218 4.44 4.62 -8.84
CA VAL A 218 4.78 3.19 -8.95
C VAL A 218 3.63 2.45 -9.60
N ASP A 219 3.78 2.18 -10.90
CA ASP A 219 2.82 1.43 -11.69
C ASP A 219 3.08 -0.06 -11.51
N VAL A 220 2.16 -0.75 -10.82
CA VAL A 220 2.30 -2.17 -10.50
C VAL A 220 1.35 -3.00 -11.36
N GLU A 221 1.87 -4.01 -12.04
CA GLU A 221 1.07 -4.98 -12.77
C GLU A 221 1.21 -6.40 -12.18
N ARG A 222 0.13 -7.15 -12.20
CA ARG A 222 0.14 -8.56 -11.87
C ARG A 222 0.49 -9.37 -13.11
N VAL A 223 1.71 -9.89 -13.19
CA VAL A 223 2.18 -10.71 -14.33
C VAL A 223 1.49 -12.08 -14.33
N LYS A 224 1.39 -12.69 -13.15
CA LYS A 224 0.65 -13.91 -12.86
C LYS A 224 0.38 -14.03 -11.38
N ARG A 225 -0.37 -15.02 -10.95
CA ARG A 225 -0.68 -15.27 -9.53
C ARG A 225 0.60 -15.29 -8.68
N GLY A 226 0.71 -14.38 -7.71
CA GLY A 226 1.86 -14.24 -6.81
C GLY A 226 3.12 -13.64 -7.42
N TYR A 227 3.04 -13.06 -8.62
CA TYR A 227 4.17 -12.43 -9.31
C TYR A 227 3.77 -11.08 -9.87
N TYR A 228 4.55 -10.06 -9.57
CA TYR A 228 4.28 -8.68 -9.89
C TYR A 228 5.48 -8.00 -10.51
N ARG A 229 5.21 -6.95 -11.26
CA ARG A 229 6.20 -6.05 -11.84
C ARG A 229 5.82 -4.63 -11.47
N ALA A 230 6.79 -3.83 -11.02
CA ALA A 230 6.62 -2.42 -10.75
C ALA A 230 7.52 -1.60 -11.69
N THR A 231 6.91 -0.60 -12.32
CA THR A 231 7.60 0.36 -13.18
C THR A 231 7.45 1.75 -12.58
N PHE A 232 8.54 2.45 -12.41
CA PHE A 232 8.53 3.82 -11.90
C PHE A 232 8.27 4.80 -13.05
N ARG A 233 7.19 5.57 -12.95
CA ARG A 233 6.84 6.62 -13.91
C ARG A 233 7.17 7.97 -13.30
N LEU A 234 8.07 8.72 -13.93
CA LEU A 234 8.42 10.06 -13.47
C LEU A 234 7.17 10.96 -13.50
N MET A 235 6.87 11.59 -12.37
CA MET A 235 5.87 12.65 -12.28
C MET A 235 6.54 14.01 -12.42
N THR A 236 7.55 14.29 -11.59
CA THR A 236 8.37 15.49 -11.69
C THR A 236 9.69 15.34 -10.93
N LEU A 237 10.74 15.98 -11.44
CA LEU A 237 11.99 16.19 -10.72
C LEU A 237 11.97 17.50 -9.93
N HIS A 238 11.07 18.43 -10.27
CA HIS A 238 11.05 19.80 -9.75
C HIS A 238 9.68 20.13 -9.13
N PRO A 239 9.31 19.55 -7.99
CA PRO A 239 7.98 19.75 -7.40
C PRO A 239 7.70 21.20 -7.00
N LYS A 240 8.74 22.02 -6.79
CA LYS A 240 8.61 23.44 -6.47
C LYS A 240 8.10 24.31 -7.62
N GLU A 241 8.18 23.83 -8.86
CA GLU A 241 7.69 24.55 -10.04
C GLU A 241 6.16 24.49 -10.18
N TYR A 242 5.50 23.62 -9.43
CA TYR A 242 4.05 23.48 -9.43
C TYR A 242 3.43 24.39 -8.36
N PRO A 243 2.31 25.08 -8.65
CA PRO A 243 1.61 25.89 -7.66
C PRO A 243 1.09 25.05 -6.49
N ASP A 244 0.75 25.71 -5.36
CA ASP A 244 0.13 25.08 -4.19
C ASP A 244 -1.37 24.91 -4.39
#